data_d8d54b8447d1aea69ae3d5f3f13e102f
#
_entry.id   d8d54b8447d1aea69ae3d5f3f13e102f
#
_cell.length_a   1.000
_cell.length_b   1.000
_cell.length_c   1.000
_cell.angle_alpha   90.00
_cell.angle_beta   90.00
_cell.angle_gamma   90.00
#
_symmetry.space_group_name_H-M   'P 1'
#
loop_
_entity.id
_entity.type
_entity.pdbx_description
1 polymer ?
#
loop_
_entity_poly.entity_id
_entity_poly.type
_entity_poly.pdbx_seq_one_letter_code
_entity_poly.pdbx_strand_id
1 'polypeptide(L)'
;GRFYPIVNYFEPTGSDLAKGLLMFNHGVPWSEQVERSLAIHTANCAGEDKISMDDRVLWTYVWMDEILEASKDPHNSEWLNKYSTDKKTKFQLISAILEWKKLEELGREDYLCHLPIGLDATNSGLQILSALTRDRTGAEETNVINHPKKEIGDAYMVIAKSVLDNGFTYK
;
A
#
# COMPACT_ATOMS: atom_id res chain seq x y z
N GLY A 1 3.08 25.32 7.92
CA GLY A 1 4.32 24.85 7.33
C GLY A 1 4.17 23.65 6.39
N ARG A 2 2.94 23.35 5.94
CA ARG A 2 2.67 22.28 4.97
C ARG A 2 2.23 22.86 3.64
N PHE A 3 2.62 22.22 2.54
CA PHE A 3 2.13 22.55 1.22
C PHE A 3 0.92 21.67 0.89
N TYR A 4 -0.11 22.29 0.32
CA TYR A 4 -1.31 21.59 -0.16
C TYR A 4 -1.53 21.92 -1.63
N PRO A 5 -2.02 20.97 -2.45
CA PRO A 5 -2.40 21.26 -3.82
C PRO A 5 -3.50 22.30 -3.87
N ILE A 6 -3.45 23.18 -4.86
CA ILE A 6 -4.49 24.22 -5.08
C ILE A 6 -5.71 23.62 -5.79
N VAL A 7 -5.53 22.49 -6.47
CA VAL A 7 -6.56 21.80 -7.27
C VAL A 7 -7.55 21.10 -6.33
N ASN A 8 -8.84 21.36 -6.47
CA ASN A 8 -9.85 20.89 -5.51
C ASN A 8 -10.34 19.43 -5.70
N TYR A 9 -10.08 18.77 -6.83
CA TYR A 9 -10.71 17.47 -7.14
C TYR A 9 -9.72 16.38 -7.49
N PHE A 10 -8.65 16.68 -8.20
CA PHE A 10 -7.65 15.70 -8.64
C PHE A 10 -6.33 15.97 -7.93
N GLU A 11 -6.23 15.45 -6.72
CA GLU A 11 -5.04 15.64 -5.89
C GLU A 11 -4.62 14.33 -5.20
N PRO A 12 -3.32 14.14 -4.93
CA PRO A 12 -2.82 12.90 -4.29
C PRO A 12 -3.33 12.66 -2.86
N THR A 13 -3.79 13.73 -2.19
CA THR A 13 -4.36 13.67 -0.83
C THR A 13 -5.89 13.64 -0.83
N GLY A 14 -6.51 13.64 -2.00
CA GLY A 14 -7.95 13.70 -2.20
C GLY A 14 -8.69 12.40 -1.91
N SER A 15 -9.89 12.31 -2.49
CA SER A 15 -10.75 11.13 -2.36
C SER A 15 -10.13 9.90 -3.03
N ASP A 16 -10.66 8.72 -2.71
CA ASP A 16 -10.27 7.47 -3.37
C ASP A 16 -10.44 7.53 -4.90
N LEU A 17 -11.54 8.13 -5.38
CA LEU A 17 -11.77 8.37 -6.80
C LEU A 17 -10.66 9.24 -7.42
N ALA A 18 -10.28 10.32 -6.75
CA ALA A 18 -9.22 11.19 -7.23
C ALA A 18 -7.89 10.44 -7.33
N LYS A 19 -7.54 9.67 -6.29
CA LYS A 19 -6.32 8.85 -6.26
C LYS A 19 -6.33 7.77 -7.34
N GLY A 20 -7.46 7.09 -7.56
CA GLY A 20 -7.60 6.04 -8.57
C GLY A 20 -7.52 6.55 -10.02
N LEU A 21 -7.77 7.86 -10.25
CA LEU A 21 -7.68 8.48 -11.57
C LEU A 21 -6.31 9.13 -11.86
N LEU A 22 -5.47 9.29 -10.83
CA LEU A 22 -4.14 9.89 -11.01
C LEU A 22 -3.15 8.89 -11.59
N MET A 23 -2.34 9.38 -12.54
CA MET A 23 -1.24 8.64 -13.14
C MET A 23 -0.02 9.54 -13.28
N PHE A 24 1.17 8.97 -13.15
CA PHE A 24 2.40 9.69 -13.48
C PHE A 24 2.53 9.88 -14.98
N ASN A 25 2.98 11.06 -15.41
CA ASN A 25 3.24 11.35 -16.82
C ASN A 25 4.35 10.45 -17.41
N HIS A 26 5.38 10.18 -16.61
CA HIS A 26 6.47 9.30 -16.99
C HIS A 26 6.27 7.93 -16.34
N GLY A 27 6.19 6.88 -17.18
CA GLY A 27 6.10 5.51 -16.71
C GLY A 27 7.46 4.93 -16.34
N VAL A 28 7.44 3.94 -15.45
CA VAL A 28 8.61 3.16 -15.08
C VAL A 28 8.58 1.85 -15.84
N PRO A 29 9.66 1.47 -16.56
CA PRO A 29 9.72 0.18 -17.25
C PRO A 29 9.53 -0.99 -16.28
N TRP A 30 9.01 -2.10 -16.81
CA TRP A 30 8.87 -3.31 -16.02
C TRP A 30 10.20 -3.72 -15.36
N SER A 31 10.09 -4.17 -14.14
CA SER A 31 11.12 -4.88 -13.38
C SER A 31 10.43 -5.73 -12.32
N GLU A 32 11.13 -6.72 -11.79
CA GLU A 32 10.61 -7.53 -10.68
C GLU A 32 10.18 -6.68 -9.48
N GLN A 33 10.88 -5.57 -9.24
CA GLN A 33 10.53 -4.63 -8.17
C GLN A 33 9.25 -3.86 -8.47
N VAL A 34 9.01 -3.46 -9.72
CA VAL A 34 7.77 -2.80 -10.16
C VAL A 34 6.59 -3.76 -10.01
N GLU A 35 6.72 -4.99 -10.51
CA GLU A 35 5.69 -6.02 -10.42
C GLU A 35 5.38 -6.39 -8.95
N ARG A 36 6.44 -6.56 -8.12
CA ARG A 36 6.28 -6.77 -6.68
C ARG A 36 5.55 -5.61 -5.99
N SER A 37 5.89 -4.37 -6.33
CA SER A 37 5.26 -3.19 -5.75
C SER A 37 3.79 -3.08 -6.16
N LEU A 38 3.46 -3.40 -7.41
CA LEU A 38 2.08 -3.47 -7.90
C LEU A 38 1.27 -4.55 -7.15
N ALA A 39 1.87 -5.73 -6.93
CA ALA A 39 1.23 -6.81 -6.18
C ALA A 39 0.92 -6.38 -4.73
N ILE A 40 1.88 -5.80 -4.03
CA ILE A 40 1.67 -5.28 -2.67
C ILE A 40 0.58 -4.21 -2.64
N HIS A 41 0.58 -3.30 -3.60
CA HIS A 41 -0.42 -2.24 -3.71
C HIS A 41 -1.83 -2.80 -3.94
N THR A 42 -1.96 -3.80 -4.80
CA THR A 42 -3.23 -4.48 -5.08
C THR A 42 -3.81 -5.12 -3.82
N ALA A 43 -2.99 -5.88 -3.07
CA ALA A 43 -3.40 -6.48 -1.81
C ALA A 43 -3.80 -5.41 -0.77
N ASN A 44 -3.02 -4.33 -0.65
CA ASN A 44 -3.35 -3.21 0.24
C ASN A 44 -4.71 -2.58 -0.10
N CYS A 45 -4.97 -2.34 -1.38
CA CYS A 45 -6.25 -1.78 -1.84
C CYS A 45 -7.42 -2.75 -1.62
N ALA A 46 -7.18 -4.05 -1.68
CA ALA A 46 -8.15 -5.08 -1.32
C ALA A 46 -8.34 -5.25 0.20
N GLY A 47 -7.53 -4.57 1.02
CA GLY A 47 -7.61 -4.55 2.47
C GLY A 47 -6.79 -5.61 3.18
N GLU A 48 -5.90 -6.28 2.47
CA GLU A 48 -4.94 -7.25 3.02
C GLU A 48 -3.65 -6.56 3.49
N ASP A 49 -3.81 -5.45 4.23
CA ASP A 49 -2.72 -4.56 4.66
C ASP A 49 -2.11 -4.95 6.04
N LYS A 50 -2.56 -6.05 6.64
CA LYS A 50 -2.09 -6.52 7.96
C LYS A 50 -1.16 -7.73 7.91
N ILE A 51 -0.99 -8.33 6.74
CA ILE A 51 -0.07 -9.45 6.51
C ILE A 51 1.30 -8.96 6.03
N SER A 52 2.30 -9.83 6.03
CA SER A 52 3.65 -9.48 5.58
C SER A 52 3.67 -9.04 4.11
N MET A 53 4.73 -8.32 3.69
CA MET A 53 4.87 -7.90 2.30
C MET A 53 4.94 -9.09 1.34
N ASP A 54 5.59 -10.18 1.75
CA ASP A 54 5.70 -11.40 0.94
C ASP A 54 4.34 -12.10 0.82
N ASP A 55 3.56 -12.15 1.91
CA ASP A 55 2.22 -12.72 1.90
C ASP A 55 1.25 -11.88 1.04
N ARG A 56 1.41 -10.56 0.99
CA ARG A 56 0.62 -9.70 0.07
C ARG A 56 0.92 -10.01 -1.38
N VAL A 57 2.18 -10.19 -1.71
CA VAL A 57 2.58 -10.62 -3.07
C VAL A 57 1.96 -11.97 -3.40
N LEU A 58 2.10 -12.95 -2.50
CA LEU A 58 1.51 -14.27 -2.68
C LEU A 58 0.00 -14.21 -2.84
N TRP A 59 -0.67 -13.42 -1.99
CA TRP A 59 -2.11 -13.20 -2.05
C TRP A 59 -2.55 -12.69 -3.44
N THR A 60 -1.86 -11.69 -3.97
CA THR A 60 -2.18 -11.14 -5.30
C THR A 60 -2.03 -12.19 -6.40
N TYR A 61 -0.96 -13.00 -6.36
CA TYR A 61 -0.77 -14.06 -7.36
C TYR A 61 -1.79 -15.18 -7.22
N VAL A 62 -2.22 -15.52 -6.02
CA VAL A 62 -3.31 -16.52 -5.80
C VAL A 62 -4.61 -16.06 -6.44
N TRP A 63 -4.89 -14.75 -6.45
CA TRP A 63 -6.11 -14.17 -7.01
C TRP A 63 -5.92 -13.59 -8.42
N MET A 64 -4.82 -13.91 -9.12
CA MET A 64 -4.49 -13.26 -10.39
C MET A 64 -5.54 -13.51 -11.48
N ASP A 65 -6.07 -14.72 -11.58
CA ASP A 65 -7.08 -15.05 -12.59
C ASP A 65 -8.36 -14.23 -12.37
N GLU A 66 -8.81 -14.09 -11.12
CA GLU A 66 -9.99 -13.31 -10.76
C GLU A 66 -9.73 -11.80 -10.91
N ILE A 67 -8.51 -11.34 -10.62
CA ILE A 67 -8.08 -9.95 -10.85
C ILE A 67 -8.17 -9.60 -12.34
N LEU A 68 -7.64 -10.45 -13.20
CA LEU A 68 -7.68 -10.26 -14.63
C LEU A 68 -9.10 -10.38 -15.19
N GLU A 69 -9.91 -11.30 -14.68
CA GLU A 69 -11.33 -11.38 -15.05
C GLU A 69 -12.09 -10.12 -14.61
N ALA A 70 -11.87 -9.66 -13.36
CA ALA A 70 -12.47 -8.42 -12.86
C ALA A 70 -12.07 -7.18 -13.68
N SER A 71 -10.88 -7.18 -14.28
CA SER A 71 -10.41 -6.08 -15.11
C SER A 71 -11.16 -5.92 -16.45
N LYS A 72 -11.84 -6.98 -16.91
CA LYS A 72 -12.65 -6.95 -18.15
C LYS A 72 -13.95 -6.18 -17.96
N ASP A 73 -14.61 -6.37 -16.82
CA ASP A 73 -15.82 -5.65 -16.44
C ASP A 73 -15.82 -5.37 -14.92
N PRO A 74 -15.13 -4.31 -14.49
CA PRO A 74 -15.03 -3.97 -13.06
C PRO A 74 -16.38 -3.64 -12.43
N HIS A 75 -17.38 -3.20 -13.23
CA HIS A 75 -18.69 -2.82 -12.71
C HIS A 75 -19.48 -4.03 -12.20
N ASN A 76 -19.41 -5.14 -12.92
CA ASN A 76 -20.18 -6.36 -12.63
C ASN A 76 -19.33 -7.45 -11.94
N SER A 77 -18.09 -7.18 -11.57
CA SER A 77 -17.24 -8.16 -10.93
C SER A 77 -17.66 -8.45 -9.49
N GLU A 78 -18.03 -9.71 -9.22
CA GLU A 78 -18.32 -10.20 -7.86
C GLU A 78 -17.08 -10.16 -6.97
N TRP A 79 -15.91 -10.52 -7.52
CA TRP A 79 -14.64 -10.46 -6.81
C TRP A 79 -14.32 -9.03 -6.36
N LEU A 80 -14.41 -8.07 -7.27
CA LEU A 80 -14.17 -6.66 -6.93
C LEU A 80 -15.17 -6.15 -5.90
N ASN A 81 -16.44 -6.50 -6.02
CA ASN A 81 -17.46 -6.11 -5.05
C ASN A 81 -17.15 -6.69 -3.67
N LYS A 82 -16.76 -7.97 -3.58
CA LYS A 82 -16.38 -8.62 -2.32
C LYS A 82 -15.22 -7.88 -1.61
N TYR A 83 -14.19 -7.48 -2.35
CA TYR A 83 -13.00 -6.84 -1.78
C TYR A 83 -13.08 -5.31 -1.69
N SER A 84 -14.13 -4.67 -2.19
CA SER A 84 -14.29 -3.22 -2.21
C SER A 84 -15.51 -2.68 -1.48
N THR A 85 -16.45 -3.51 -1.05
CA THR A 85 -17.78 -3.07 -0.57
C THR A 85 -17.71 -2.10 0.60
N ASP A 86 -16.81 -2.32 1.57
CA ASP A 86 -16.67 -1.46 2.75
C ASP A 86 -15.30 -0.74 2.79
N LYS A 87 -14.58 -0.71 1.68
CA LYS A 87 -13.22 -0.18 1.62
C LYS A 87 -13.20 1.24 1.05
N LYS A 88 -12.36 2.08 1.64
CA LYS A 88 -12.11 3.44 1.16
C LYS A 88 -11.12 3.48 -0.03
N THR A 89 -10.91 2.34 -0.70
CA THR A 89 -9.85 2.12 -1.70
C THR A 89 -10.38 1.43 -2.96
N LYS A 90 -11.69 1.50 -3.20
CA LYS A 90 -12.35 0.85 -4.34
C LYS A 90 -11.78 1.30 -5.70
N PHE A 91 -11.64 2.61 -5.90
CA PHE A 91 -11.16 3.15 -7.17
C PHE A 91 -9.65 2.95 -7.36
N GLN A 92 -8.88 2.97 -6.27
CA GLN A 92 -7.48 2.58 -6.32
C GLN A 92 -7.31 1.09 -6.63
N LEU A 93 -8.18 0.22 -6.11
CA LEU A 93 -8.18 -1.21 -6.47
C LEU A 93 -8.53 -1.40 -7.95
N ILE A 94 -9.55 -0.69 -8.47
CA ILE A 94 -9.89 -0.71 -9.91
C ILE A 94 -8.67 -0.27 -10.75
N SER A 95 -8.00 0.80 -10.36
CA SER A 95 -6.80 1.27 -11.06
C SER A 95 -5.69 0.21 -11.06
N ALA A 96 -5.47 -0.47 -9.93
CA ALA A 96 -4.48 -1.54 -9.82
C ALA A 96 -4.81 -2.76 -10.71
N ILE A 97 -6.07 -3.22 -10.73
CA ILE A 97 -6.45 -4.36 -11.59
C ILE A 97 -6.38 -4.03 -13.08
N LEU A 98 -6.66 -2.79 -13.46
CA LEU A 98 -6.48 -2.32 -14.84
C LEU A 98 -5.00 -2.23 -15.23
N GLU A 99 -4.12 -1.92 -14.29
CA GLU A 99 -2.67 -1.93 -14.51
C GLU A 99 -2.13 -3.36 -14.71
N TRP A 100 -2.66 -4.37 -13.98
CA TRP A 100 -2.37 -5.78 -14.24
C TRP A 100 -2.81 -6.23 -15.63
N LYS A 101 -4.02 -5.86 -16.05
CA LYS A 101 -4.49 -6.10 -17.42
C LYS A 101 -3.56 -5.52 -18.46
N LYS A 102 -3.12 -4.28 -18.27
CA LYS A 102 -2.18 -3.61 -19.16
C LYS A 102 -0.83 -4.33 -19.23
N LEU A 103 -0.30 -4.82 -18.10
CA LEU A 103 0.92 -5.61 -18.07
C LEU A 103 0.77 -6.92 -18.86
N GLU A 104 -0.37 -7.59 -18.76
CA GLU A 104 -0.65 -8.82 -19.50
C GLU A 104 -0.80 -8.58 -21.01
N GLU A 105 -1.51 -7.53 -21.41
CA GLU A 105 -1.75 -7.19 -22.81
C GLU A 105 -0.49 -6.73 -23.54
N LEU A 106 0.36 -5.93 -22.90
CA LEU A 106 1.58 -5.38 -23.52
C LEU A 106 2.79 -6.31 -23.40
N GLY A 107 2.79 -7.19 -22.40
CA GLY A 107 3.97 -7.97 -22.04
C GLY A 107 5.04 -7.13 -21.33
N ARG A 108 6.00 -7.82 -20.71
CA ARG A 108 7.03 -7.20 -19.86
C ARG A 108 7.96 -6.23 -20.59
N GLU A 109 8.17 -6.44 -21.89
CA GLU A 109 9.12 -5.63 -22.67
C GLU A 109 8.57 -4.23 -23.00
N ASP A 110 7.27 -4.14 -23.29
CA ASP A 110 6.61 -2.89 -23.71
C ASP A 110 5.84 -2.20 -22.56
N TYR A 111 5.79 -2.84 -21.39
CA TYR A 111 5.04 -2.31 -20.26
C TYR A 111 5.76 -1.16 -19.57
N LEU A 112 4.99 -0.07 -19.37
CA LEU A 112 5.37 1.08 -18.54
C LEU A 112 4.32 1.27 -17.45
N CYS A 113 4.74 1.19 -16.18
CA CYS A 113 3.89 1.46 -15.03
C CYS A 113 3.76 2.96 -14.79
N HIS A 114 2.55 3.47 -14.86
CA HIS A 114 2.23 4.87 -14.55
C HIS A 114 1.45 5.01 -13.23
N LEU A 115 1.12 3.90 -12.59
CA LEU A 115 0.27 3.88 -11.40
C LEU A 115 1.01 4.47 -10.19
N PRO A 116 0.45 5.50 -9.51
CA PRO A 116 0.98 5.97 -8.24
C PRO A 116 0.71 4.94 -7.14
N ILE A 117 1.74 4.53 -6.44
CA ILE A 117 1.63 3.67 -5.26
C ILE A 117 1.75 4.55 -4.02
N GLY A 118 0.70 4.57 -3.19
CA GLY A 118 0.69 5.30 -1.95
C GLY A 118 1.60 4.65 -0.91
N LEU A 119 2.52 5.42 -0.36
CA LEU A 119 3.34 5.02 0.78
C LEU A 119 2.88 5.82 2.00
N ASP A 120 2.74 5.14 3.13
CA ASP A 120 2.41 5.76 4.40
C ASP A 120 3.49 5.49 5.45
N ALA A 121 3.66 6.42 6.38
CA ALA A 121 4.61 6.29 7.47
C ALA A 121 3.95 5.58 8.65
N THR A 122 4.65 4.64 9.29
CA THR A 122 4.18 3.95 10.49
C THR A 122 3.82 4.94 11.60
N ASN A 123 4.71 5.87 11.90
CA ASN A 123 4.51 6.99 12.81
C ASN A 123 5.55 8.07 12.55
N SER A 124 5.20 9.09 11.76
CA SER A 124 6.14 10.12 11.32
C SER A 124 6.79 10.91 12.48
N GLY A 125 6.07 11.14 13.57
CA GLY A 125 6.61 11.83 14.74
C GLY A 125 7.73 11.03 15.41
N LEU A 126 7.49 9.75 15.69
CA LEU A 126 8.51 8.87 16.27
C LEU A 126 9.65 8.59 15.31
N GLN A 127 9.39 8.48 14.01
CA GLN A 127 10.44 8.35 12.98
C GLN A 127 11.42 9.51 13.01
N ILE A 128 10.90 10.74 13.00
CA ILE A 128 11.71 11.96 13.06
C ILE A 128 12.47 12.03 14.39
N LEU A 129 11.80 11.76 15.50
CA LEU A 129 12.44 11.76 16.82
C LEU A 129 13.58 10.75 16.90
N SER A 130 13.33 9.50 16.50
CA SER A 130 14.34 8.44 16.49
C SER A 130 15.54 8.79 15.61
N ALA A 131 15.30 9.41 14.44
CA ALA A 131 16.38 9.87 13.57
C ALA A 131 17.21 11.00 14.22
N LEU A 132 16.56 11.99 14.84
CA LEU A 132 17.24 13.11 15.50
C LEU A 132 18.03 12.68 16.73
N THR A 133 17.46 11.79 17.55
CA THR A 133 18.12 11.27 18.77
C THR A 133 19.08 10.12 18.49
N ARG A 134 19.11 9.61 17.27
CA ARG A 134 19.84 8.39 16.86
C ARG A 134 19.42 7.17 17.70
N ASP A 135 18.15 7.12 18.10
CA ASP A 135 17.58 5.98 18.80
C ASP A 135 17.31 4.83 17.81
N ARG A 136 18.18 3.81 17.90
CA ARG A 136 18.11 2.66 17.02
C ARG A 136 16.84 1.84 17.23
N THR A 137 16.44 1.62 18.46
CA THR A 137 15.23 0.84 18.78
C THR A 137 13.98 1.52 18.22
N GLY A 138 13.81 2.80 18.47
CA GLY A 138 12.70 3.56 17.91
C GLY A 138 12.72 3.59 16.37
N ALA A 139 13.89 3.63 15.75
CA ALA A 139 14.04 3.60 14.31
C ALA A 139 13.69 2.22 13.70
N GLU A 140 14.02 1.12 14.37
CA GLU A 140 13.62 -0.24 13.99
C GLU A 140 12.11 -0.43 14.11
N GLU A 141 11.52 -0.05 15.22
CA GLU A 141 10.08 -0.20 15.50
C GLU A 141 9.17 0.74 14.69
N THR A 142 9.74 1.78 14.11
CA THR A 142 9.04 2.70 13.20
C THR A 142 9.40 2.50 11.73
N ASN A 143 10.14 1.46 11.40
CA ASN A 143 10.54 1.09 10.03
C ASN A 143 11.41 2.16 9.32
N VAL A 144 12.16 2.98 10.06
CA VAL A 144 13.18 3.90 9.50
C VAL A 144 14.41 3.12 9.06
N ILE A 145 14.77 2.08 9.82
CA ILE A 145 15.82 1.11 9.48
C ILE A 145 15.27 -0.30 9.58
N ASN A 146 15.94 -1.24 8.91
CA ASN A 146 15.50 -2.64 8.90
C ASN A 146 15.51 -3.22 10.31
N HIS A 147 14.40 -3.83 10.68
CA HIS A 147 14.30 -4.57 11.94
C HIS A 147 15.21 -5.81 11.90
N PRO A 148 15.93 -6.14 12.99
CA PRO A 148 16.87 -7.28 13.04
C PRO A 148 16.25 -8.62 12.65
N LYS A 149 14.97 -8.82 12.99
CA LYS A 149 14.21 -10.03 12.67
C LYS A 149 13.60 -10.03 11.26
N LYS A 150 13.88 -9.01 10.44
CA LYS A 150 13.24 -8.80 9.13
C LYS A 150 11.71 -8.70 9.17
N GLU A 151 11.16 -8.43 10.33
CA GLU A 151 9.73 -8.17 10.55
C GLU A 151 9.43 -6.69 10.33
N ILE A 152 8.15 -6.36 10.11
CA ILE A 152 7.72 -4.97 10.13
C ILE A 152 7.64 -4.53 11.59
N GLY A 153 8.35 -3.47 11.94
CA GLY A 153 8.29 -2.88 13.27
C GLY A 153 6.89 -2.32 13.57
N ASP A 154 6.46 -2.47 14.81
CA ASP A 154 5.18 -1.94 15.30
C ASP A 154 5.38 -1.24 16.66
N ALA A 155 5.69 0.05 16.59
CA ALA A 155 5.91 0.89 17.77
C ALA A 155 4.71 0.91 18.73
N TYR A 156 3.48 0.80 18.21
CA TYR A 156 2.27 0.78 19.04
C TYR A 156 2.19 -0.52 19.85
N MET A 157 2.52 -1.65 19.22
CA MET A 157 2.54 -2.95 19.90
C MET A 157 3.63 -3.00 20.97
N VAL A 158 4.81 -2.43 20.72
CA VAL A 158 5.91 -2.33 21.71
C VAL A 158 5.48 -1.52 22.93
N ILE A 159 4.84 -0.36 22.70
CA ILE A 159 4.32 0.49 23.79
C ILE A 159 3.22 -0.25 24.56
N ALA A 160 2.27 -0.88 23.85
CA ALA A 160 1.19 -1.62 24.48
C ALA A 160 1.70 -2.77 25.37
N LYS A 161 2.67 -3.55 24.91
CA LYS A 161 3.32 -4.61 25.69
C LYS A 161 4.04 -4.03 26.93
N SER A 162 4.80 -2.95 26.74
CA SER A 162 5.50 -2.29 27.85
C SER A 162 4.54 -1.79 28.94
N VAL A 163 3.38 -1.25 28.55
CA VAL A 163 2.34 -0.80 29.47
C VAL A 163 1.74 -1.98 30.24
N LEU A 164 1.45 -3.09 29.57
CA LEU A 164 0.89 -4.30 30.18
C LEU A 164 1.89 -4.95 31.13
N ASP A 165 3.16 -5.07 30.74
CA ASP A 165 4.22 -5.69 31.55
C ASP A 165 4.53 -4.88 32.81
N ASN A 166 4.37 -3.56 32.79
CA ASN A 166 4.55 -2.67 33.95
C ASN A 166 3.28 -2.52 34.80
N GLY A 167 2.23 -3.30 34.57
CA GLY A 167 1.05 -3.38 35.42
C GLY A 167 0.09 -2.18 35.37
N PHE A 168 0.16 -1.37 34.32
CA PHE A 168 -0.85 -0.36 34.09
C PHE A 168 -2.15 -1.02 33.61
N THR A 169 -3.04 -1.32 34.54
CA THR A 169 -4.41 -1.70 34.22
C THR A 169 -5.26 -0.45 34.09
N TYR A 170 -5.95 -0.28 32.96
CA TYR A 170 -7.04 0.69 32.88
C TYR A 170 -8.08 0.35 33.94
N LYS A 171 -8.32 1.25 34.88
CA LYS A 171 -9.50 1.27 35.73
C LYS A 171 -10.62 1.99 35.05
#